data_f9051babb560a8797c3a09569797408f
#
_entry.id   f9051babb560a8797c3a09569797408f
#
_cell.length_a   1.000
_cell.length_b   1.000
_cell.length_c   1.000
_cell.angle_alpha   90.00
_cell.angle_beta   90.00
_cell.angle_gamma   90.00
#
_symmetry.space_group_name_H-M   'P 1'
#
loop_
_entity.id
_entity.type
_entity.pdbx_description
1 polymer ?
#
loop_
_entity_poly.entity_id
_entity_poly.type
_entity_poly.pdbx_seq_one_letter_code
_entity_poly.pdbx_strand_id
1 'polypeptide(L)'
;MKNVTIYSGPNCAFCDAAKRLLTRNNISYNEINIALDPDKRDEMLKRSNGMRTIPQIFFDEKHIGGYVEVLSLIHISEPTRPLY
;
A
#
# COMPACT_ATOMS: atom_id res chain seq x y z
N MET A 1 -6.46 5.28 15.53
CA MET A 1 -6.36 5.36 14.09
C MET A 1 -5.08 4.73 13.59
N LYS A 2 -5.18 3.96 12.54
CA LYS A 2 -4.00 3.25 12.06
C LYS A 2 -3.16 4.12 11.17
N ASN A 3 -1.86 3.98 11.27
CA ASN A 3 -0.94 4.62 10.36
C ASN A 3 -0.80 3.74 9.13
N VAL A 4 -1.04 4.32 7.98
CA VAL A 4 -0.87 3.61 6.73
C VAL A 4 0.38 4.15 6.05
N THR A 5 1.25 3.26 5.65
CA THR A 5 2.47 3.62 4.95
C THR A 5 2.50 2.90 3.61
N ILE A 6 2.79 3.65 2.56
CA ILE A 6 2.94 3.08 1.23
C ILE A 6 4.34 3.38 0.72
N TYR A 7 5.06 2.33 0.35
CA TYR A 7 6.36 2.47 -0.30
C TYR A 7 6.12 2.43 -1.79
N SER A 8 6.53 3.49 -2.46
CA SER A 8 6.25 3.67 -3.88
C SER A 8 7.52 4.06 -4.63
N GLY A 9 7.38 4.24 -5.92
CA GLY A 9 8.47 4.67 -6.78
C GLY A 9 7.93 5.30 -8.04
N PRO A 10 8.81 5.75 -8.93
CA PRO A 10 8.39 6.39 -10.16
C PRO A 10 7.83 5.38 -11.15
N ASN A 11 7.01 5.88 -12.06
CA ASN A 11 6.48 5.07 -13.16
C ASN A 11 5.77 3.82 -12.68
N CYS A 12 5.01 3.95 -11.61
CA CYS A 12 4.32 2.81 -11.02
C CYS A 12 2.82 3.05 -11.05
N ALA A 13 2.16 2.43 -12.01
CA ALA A 13 0.71 2.59 -12.16
C ALA A 13 -0.03 2.01 -10.95
N PHE A 14 0.45 0.90 -10.41
CA PHE A 14 -0.21 0.31 -9.25
C PHE A 14 0.00 1.12 -7.99
N CYS A 15 1.11 1.85 -7.90
CA CYS A 15 1.30 2.76 -6.79
C CYS A 15 0.25 3.87 -6.82
N ASP A 16 0.05 4.44 -8.00
CA ASP A 16 -0.97 5.47 -8.16
C ASP A 16 -2.36 4.93 -7.88
N ALA A 17 -2.64 3.74 -8.37
CA ALA A 17 -3.94 3.12 -8.12
C ALA A 17 -4.17 2.88 -6.64
N ALA A 18 -3.15 2.42 -5.94
CA ALA A 18 -3.26 2.19 -4.50
C ALA A 18 -3.50 3.48 -3.74
N LYS A 19 -2.79 4.54 -4.12
CA LYS A 19 -2.98 5.83 -3.47
C LYS A 19 -4.39 6.37 -3.70
N ARG A 20 -4.91 6.22 -4.91
CA ARG A 20 -6.28 6.64 -5.18
C ARG A 20 -7.27 5.81 -4.39
N LEU A 21 -7.04 4.52 -4.28
CA LEU A 21 -7.92 3.64 -3.53
C LEU A 21 -8.00 4.07 -2.07
N LEU A 22 -6.86 4.34 -1.47
CA LEU A 22 -6.83 4.78 -0.08
C LEU A 22 -7.55 6.12 0.09
N THR A 23 -7.30 7.06 -0.82
CA THR A 23 -7.93 8.37 -0.76
C THR A 23 -9.44 8.28 -0.91
N ARG A 24 -9.90 7.44 -1.82
CA ARG A 24 -11.34 7.29 -2.05
C ARG A 24 -12.06 6.70 -0.84
N ASN A 25 -11.34 5.99 -0.01
CA ASN A 25 -11.90 5.41 1.19
C ASN A 25 -11.60 6.22 2.43
N ASN A 26 -11.16 7.45 2.24
CA ASN A 26 -10.87 8.38 3.34
C ASN A 26 -9.79 7.86 4.27
N ILE A 27 -8.82 7.16 3.71
CA ILE A 27 -7.70 6.63 4.48
C ILE A 27 -6.49 7.49 4.22
N SER A 28 -5.98 8.12 5.25
CA SER A 28 -4.75 8.88 5.17
C SER A 28 -3.56 7.95 5.17
N TYR A 29 -2.51 8.32 4.46
CA TYR A 29 -1.33 7.48 4.36
C TYR A 29 -0.08 8.34 4.26
N ASN A 30 1.04 7.72 4.60
CA ASN A 30 2.36 8.31 4.38
C ASN A 30 2.98 7.63 3.19
N GLU A 31 3.45 8.41 2.24
CA GLU A 31 4.10 7.87 1.06
C GLU A 31 5.60 7.99 1.19
N ILE A 32 6.30 6.90 0.92
CA ILE A 32 7.76 6.88 0.94
C ILE A 32 8.22 6.45 -0.45
N ASN A 33 8.95 7.34 -1.13
CA ASN A 33 9.45 7.03 -2.46
C ASN A 33 10.82 6.39 -2.33
N ILE A 34 10.91 5.10 -2.61
CA ILE A 34 12.14 4.36 -2.43
C ILE A 34 13.20 4.67 -3.47
N ALA A 35 12.80 5.33 -4.56
CA ALA A 35 13.78 5.74 -5.56
C ALA A 35 14.60 6.94 -5.09
N LEU A 36 14.05 7.71 -4.16
CA LEU A 36 14.73 8.88 -3.63
C LEU A 36 15.62 8.55 -2.42
N ASP A 37 15.39 7.40 -1.80
CA ASP A 37 16.08 7.05 -0.58
C ASP A 37 16.35 5.56 -0.54
N PRO A 38 17.58 5.12 -0.87
CA PRO A 38 17.91 3.71 -0.87
C PRO A 38 17.76 3.03 0.49
N ASP A 39 17.94 3.78 1.57
CA ASP A 39 17.75 3.21 2.90
C ASP A 39 16.31 2.81 3.12
N LYS A 40 15.38 3.57 2.55
CA LYS A 40 13.96 3.24 2.66
C LYS A 40 13.62 2.00 1.85
N ARG A 41 14.33 1.78 0.75
CA ARG A 41 14.13 0.56 0.00
C ARG A 41 14.56 -0.65 0.82
N ASP A 42 15.68 -0.56 1.50
CA ASP A 42 16.13 -1.63 2.38
C ASP A 42 15.15 -1.86 3.52
N GLU A 43 14.62 -0.77 4.07
CA GLU A 43 13.59 -0.87 5.11
C GLU A 43 12.36 -1.61 4.59
N MET A 44 11.91 -1.27 3.40
CA MET A 44 10.77 -1.94 2.78
C MET A 44 11.04 -3.43 2.63
N LEU A 45 12.22 -3.79 2.16
CA LEU A 45 12.57 -5.19 1.97
C LEU A 45 12.53 -5.97 3.28
N LYS A 46 13.04 -5.37 4.34
CA LYS A 46 13.04 -6.02 5.64
C LYS A 46 11.64 -6.18 6.20
N ARG A 47 10.83 -5.14 6.07
CA ARG A 47 9.48 -5.17 6.63
C ARG A 47 8.54 -6.06 5.83
N SER A 48 8.82 -6.27 4.55
CA SER A 48 7.94 -7.03 3.68
C SER A 48 8.44 -8.45 3.42
N ASN A 49 9.44 -8.90 4.17
CA ASN A 49 9.99 -10.23 4.01
C ASN A 49 10.64 -10.43 2.64
N GLY A 50 11.30 -9.39 2.16
CA GLY A 50 12.04 -9.49 0.91
C GLY A 50 11.25 -9.20 -0.35
N MET A 51 10.06 -8.66 -0.22
CA MET A 51 9.28 -8.29 -1.40
C MET A 51 9.89 -7.07 -2.08
N ARG A 52 10.26 -7.25 -3.33
CA ARG A 52 10.94 -6.19 -4.08
C ARG A 52 10.00 -5.34 -4.91
N THR A 53 8.76 -5.74 -5.00
CA THR A 53 7.79 -5.02 -5.82
C THR A 53 7.22 -3.83 -5.08
N ILE A 54 6.74 -2.87 -5.83
CA ILE A 54 5.99 -1.73 -5.31
C ILE A 54 4.63 -1.73 -5.98
N PRO A 55 3.62 -1.18 -5.32
CA PRO A 55 3.67 -0.62 -3.98
C PRO A 55 3.72 -1.69 -2.90
N GLN A 56 4.26 -1.33 -1.73
CA GLN A 56 4.18 -2.16 -0.53
C GLN A 56 3.51 -1.33 0.54
N ILE A 57 2.43 -1.85 1.08
CA ILE A 57 1.56 -1.09 1.95
C ILE A 57 1.50 -1.75 3.31
N PHE A 58 1.58 -0.92 4.35
CA PHE A 58 1.59 -1.38 5.73
C PHE A 58 0.53 -0.63 6.52
N PHE A 59 -0.23 -1.36 7.31
CA PHE A 59 -1.17 -0.78 8.27
C PHE A 59 -0.51 -0.93 9.62
N ASP A 60 -0.02 0.19 10.17
CA ASP A 60 0.83 0.19 11.34
C ASP A 60 2.05 -0.69 11.05
N GLU A 61 2.25 -1.76 11.79
CA GLU A 61 3.38 -2.64 11.55
C GLU A 61 3.00 -3.87 10.74
N LYS A 62 1.74 -3.96 10.34
CA LYS A 62 1.27 -5.13 9.63
C LYS A 62 1.48 -4.95 8.13
N HIS A 63 2.17 -5.89 7.54
CA HIS A 63 2.38 -5.88 6.08
C HIS A 63 1.11 -6.34 5.39
N ILE A 64 0.53 -5.45 4.61
CA ILE A 64 -0.68 -5.80 3.85
C ILE A 64 -0.30 -6.37 2.50
N GLY A 65 0.62 -5.71 1.80
CA GLY A 65 1.04 -6.17 0.49
C GLY A 65 0.94 -5.06 -0.53
N GLY A 66 0.58 -5.42 -1.74
CA GLY A 66 0.47 -4.46 -2.83
C GLY A 66 -0.96 -4.00 -3.04
N TYR A 67 -1.19 -3.47 -4.25
CA TYR A 67 -2.50 -2.93 -4.59
C TYR A 67 -3.61 -3.96 -4.46
N VAL A 68 -3.38 -5.17 -4.98
CA VAL A 68 -4.42 -6.19 -4.99
C VAL A 68 -4.81 -6.58 -3.56
N GLU A 69 -3.83 -6.67 -2.68
CA GLU A 69 -4.09 -7.03 -1.30
C GLU A 69 -4.90 -5.97 -0.60
N VAL A 70 -4.57 -4.70 -0.83
CA VAL A 70 -5.32 -3.61 -0.22
C VAL A 70 -6.72 -3.55 -0.78
N LEU A 71 -6.86 -3.76 -2.08
CA LEU A 71 -8.17 -3.77 -2.72
C LEU A 71 -9.05 -4.85 -2.11
N SER A 72 -8.52 -6.04 -1.92
CA SER A 72 -9.27 -7.12 -1.29
C SER A 72 -9.67 -6.78 0.13
N LEU A 73 -8.75 -6.20 0.88
CA LEU A 73 -9.02 -5.86 2.27
C LEU A 73 -10.15 -4.83 2.39
N ILE A 74 -10.10 -3.81 1.55
CA ILE A 74 -11.11 -2.76 1.58
C ILE A 74 -12.47 -3.29 1.12
N HIS A 75 -12.47 -4.11 0.11
CA HIS A 75 -13.72 -4.69 -0.39
C HIS A 75 -14.35 -5.62 0.62
N ILE A 76 -13.54 -6.35 1.35
CA ILE A 76 -14.06 -7.25 2.38
C ILE A 76 -14.75 -6.47 3.49
N SER A 77 -14.25 -5.29 3.79
CA SER A 77 -14.81 -4.50 4.88
C SER A 77 -16.07 -3.77 4.50
N GLU A 78 -16.40 -3.72 3.23
CA GLU A 78 -17.64 -3.09 2.81
C GLU A 78 -18.83 -4.00 3.03
N PRO A 79 -20.01 -3.40 3.26
CA PRO A 79 -21.21 -4.22 3.31
C PRO A 79 -21.32 -5.01 2.03
N THR A 80 -21.79 -6.19 2.18
CA THR A 80 -21.94 -7.07 1.03
C THR A 80 -22.82 -6.44 -0.01
N ARG A 81 -22.35 -6.50 -1.20
CA ARG A 81 -23.23 -6.17 -2.31
C ARG A 81 -22.93 -7.15 -3.43
N PRO A 82 -23.97 -7.47 -4.18
CA PRO A 82 -23.82 -8.40 -5.27
C PRO A 82 -22.83 -7.83 -6.27
N LEU A 83 -22.14 -8.70 -6.92
CA LEU A 83 -21.24 -8.27 -7.96
C LEU A 83 -21.95 -7.77 -9.18
N TYR A 84 -23.17 -7.96 -9.20
CA TYR A 84 -24.03 -7.57 -10.31
C TYR A 84 -25.46 -7.68 -9.88
#